data_700302cadbc269cd4daf7c28066a7ef4
#
_entry.id   700302cadbc269cd4daf7c28066a7ef4
#
_cell.length_a   1.000
_cell.length_b   1.000
_cell.length_c   1.000
_cell.angle_alpha   90.00
_cell.angle_beta   90.00
_cell.angle_gamma   90.00
#
_symmetry.space_group_name_H-M   'P 1'
#
loop_
_entity.id
_entity.type
_entity.pdbx_description
1 polymer ?
#
loop_
_entity_poly.entity_id
_entity_poly.type
_entity_poly.pdbx_seq_one_letter_code
_entity_poly.pdbx_strand_id
1 'polypeptide(L)'
;MNGDSILLVEDDKEIRQGVEIFLRSQGYQVFQAENGLEGLKILEERPIDLAIVDVMMPVMDGITMTAKLREKYDFPVIFLSAKTEEVDKILGLNIGADDYVTKPFTPMELMARVNSQLRRYHRFLDRLNSGQKENPRIHQVGGLEVNEETVEVIADGKNVKVTPIEFKILLLLIRNPGRVFPAEEIYERVWNERAINTDTVMVHIRNLREKIEVDPKDPKYIKVVWGVGYKLEKQ
;
A
#
# COMPACT_ATOMS: atom_id res chain seq x y z
N MET A 1 19.04 2.51 18.06
CA MET A 1 17.86 2.58 17.18
C MET A 1 17.41 1.14 17.02
N ASN A 2 16.22 0.79 17.49
CA ASN A 2 15.66 -0.53 17.14
C ASN A 2 15.38 -0.47 15.64
N GLY A 3 16.00 -1.36 14.87
CA GLY A 3 15.73 -1.44 13.43
C GLY A 3 14.28 -1.86 13.18
N ASP A 4 13.69 -1.42 12.07
CA ASP A 4 12.32 -1.81 11.68
C ASP A 4 12.20 -3.34 11.59
N SER A 5 11.02 -3.84 11.95
CA SER A 5 10.69 -5.26 11.96
C SER A 5 10.02 -5.65 10.64
N ILE A 6 10.63 -6.57 9.92
CA ILE A 6 10.14 -7.06 8.63
C ILE A 6 9.69 -8.51 8.76
N LEU A 7 8.46 -8.80 8.34
CA LEU A 7 7.96 -10.15 8.15
C LEU A 7 8.27 -10.61 6.72
N LEU A 8 9.02 -11.68 6.58
CA LEU A 8 9.34 -12.32 5.30
C LEU A 8 8.61 -13.66 5.20
N VAL A 9 7.69 -13.77 4.26
CA VAL A 9 6.91 -14.98 4.00
C VAL A 9 7.20 -15.49 2.61
N GLU A 10 7.90 -16.61 2.53
CA GLU A 10 8.42 -17.19 1.28
C GLU A 10 8.60 -18.70 1.52
N ASP A 11 8.05 -19.56 0.69
CA ASP A 11 8.16 -21.02 0.85
C ASP A 11 9.52 -21.56 0.37
N ASP A 12 10.11 -20.93 -0.65
CA ASP A 12 11.46 -21.31 -1.11
C ASP A 12 12.51 -20.90 -0.07
N LYS A 13 13.15 -21.92 0.50
CA LYS A 13 14.15 -21.74 1.55
C LYS A 13 15.39 -20.94 1.10
N GLU A 14 15.83 -21.13 -0.15
CA GLU A 14 17.03 -20.45 -0.65
C GLU A 14 16.75 -18.96 -0.86
N ILE A 15 15.62 -18.63 -1.46
CA ILE A 15 15.17 -17.24 -1.63
C ILE A 15 14.98 -16.60 -0.25
N ARG A 16 14.27 -17.27 0.67
CA ARG A 16 13.99 -16.77 2.02
C ARG A 16 15.28 -16.46 2.78
N GLN A 17 16.25 -17.39 2.79
CA GLN A 17 17.53 -17.19 3.45
C GLN A 17 18.36 -16.08 2.80
N GLY A 18 18.41 -16.02 1.48
CA GLY A 18 19.14 -14.96 0.77
C GLY A 18 18.59 -13.56 1.07
N VAL A 19 17.27 -13.41 1.06
CA VAL A 19 16.59 -12.15 1.39
C VAL A 19 16.80 -11.80 2.85
N GLU A 20 16.67 -12.75 3.78
CA GLU A 20 16.90 -12.52 5.20
C GLU A 20 18.31 -11.99 5.48
N ILE A 21 19.35 -12.68 4.98
CA ILE A 21 20.74 -12.28 5.17
C ILE A 21 20.95 -10.83 4.71
N PHE A 22 20.39 -10.50 3.55
CA PHE A 22 20.52 -9.16 3.00
C PHE A 22 19.80 -8.11 3.83
N LEU A 23 18.55 -8.34 4.24
CA LEU A 23 17.79 -7.43 5.09
C LEU A 23 18.46 -7.22 6.46
N ARG A 24 18.95 -8.31 7.09
CA ARG A 24 19.69 -8.21 8.38
C ARG A 24 20.98 -7.42 8.23
N SER A 25 21.67 -7.54 7.10
CA SER A 25 22.89 -6.76 6.84
C SER A 25 22.63 -5.25 6.76
N GLN A 26 21.40 -4.85 6.47
CA GLN A 26 20.94 -3.46 6.44
C GLN A 26 20.40 -2.98 7.81
N GLY A 27 20.43 -3.83 8.83
CA GLY A 27 20.02 -3.49 10.19
C GLY A 27 18.55 -3.75 10.54
N TYR A 28 17.81 -4.43 9.68
CA TYR A 28 16.42 -4.80 9.95
C TYR A 28 16.32 -6.02 10.87
N GLN A 29 15.27 -6.06 11.68
CA GLN A 29 14.87 -7.27 12.38
C GLN A 29 13.97 -8.09 11.45
N VAL A 30 14.31 -9.35 11.17
CA VAL A 30 13.58 -10.19 10.22
C VAL A 30 12.96 -11.38 10.91
N PHE A 31 11.64 -11.54 10.73
CA PHE A 31 10.85 -12.70 11.13
C PHE A 31 10.48 -13.47 9.87
N GLN A 32 10.65 -14.79 9.89
CA GLN A 32 10.43 -15.64 8.73
C GLN A 32 9.23 -16.55 8.91
N ALA A 33 8.51 -16.80 7.81
CA ALA A 33 7.45 -17.80 7.70
C ALA A 33 7.55 -18.53 6.37
N GLU A 34 7.13 -19.79 6.32
CA GLU A 34 7.17 -20.62 5.12
C GLU A 34 5.84 -20.63 4.35
N ASN A 35 4.80 -20.03 4.92
CA ASN A 35 3.47 -19.93 4.33
C ASN A 35 2.67 -18.84 5.05
N GLY A 36 1.53 -18.45 4.45
CA GLY A 36 0.69 -17.38 4.98
C GLY A 36 0.11 -17.67 6.38
N LEU A 37 -0.14 -18.93 6.72
CA LEU A 37 -0.69 -19.28 8.04
C LEU A 37 0.34 -19.02 9.17
N GLU A 38 1.60 -19.36 8.93
CA GLU A 38 2.69 -19.05 9.86
C GLU A 38 2.93 -17.54 9.95
N GLY A 39 2.88 -16.85 8.81
CA GLY A 39 2.98 -15.38 8.78
C GLY A 39 1.93 -14.72 9.65
N LEU A 40 0.66 -15.14 9.58
CA LEU A 40 -0.40 -14.61 10.42
C LEU A 40 -0.17 -14.86 11.92
N LYS A 41 0.39 -16.02 12.31
CA LYS A 41 0.73 -16.30 13.72
C LYS A 41 1.83 -15.36 14.23
N ILE A 42 2.84 -15.08 13.42
CA ILE A 42 3.90 -14.14 13.79
C ILE A 42 3.33 -12.73 14.03
N LEU A 43 2.36 -12.30 13.21
CA LEU A 43 1.70 -10.99 13.36
C LEU A 43 0.92 -10.86 14.69
N GLU A 44 0.43 -11.96 15.26
CA GLU A 44 -0.23 -11.95 16.57
C GLU A 44 0.76 -11.79 17.73
N GLU A 45 2.03 -12.18 17.52
CA GLU A 45 3.06 -12.23 18.56
C GLU A 45 4.07 -11.08 18.50
N ARG A 46 4.23 -10.45 17.34
CA ARG A 46 5.30 -9.49 17.08
C ARG A 46 4.80 -8.24 16.36
N PRO A 47 5.27 -7.06 16.77
CA PRO A 47 5.04 -5.85 16.00
C PRO A 47 5.83 -5.92 14.68
N ILE A 48 5.16 -5.66 13.58
CA ILE A 48 5.73 -5.67 12.22
C ILE A 48 5.51 -4.30 11.58
N ASP A 49 6.54 -3.77 10.94
CA ASP A 49 6.52 -2.49 10.25
C ASP A 49 6.35 -2.63 8.73
N LEU A 50 6.69 -3.80 8.17
CA LEU A 50 6.54 -4.12 6.75
C LEU A 50 6.49 -5.64 6.56
N ALA A 51 5.65 -6.12 5.63
CA ALA A 51 5.69 -7.52 5.19
C ALA A 51 6.16 -7.63 3.74
N ILE A 52 7.01 -8.64 3.49
CA ILE A 52 7.38 -9.12 2.17
C ILE A 52 6.77 -10.51 2.03
N VAL A 53 5.90 -10.71 1.05
CA VAL A 53 5.07 -11.91 0.96
C VAL A 53 5.12 -12.48 -0.45
N ASP A 54 5.49 -13.74 -0.59
CA ASP A 54 5.32 -14.45 -1.86
C ASP A 54 3.82 -14.65 -2.15
N VAL A 55 3.45 -14.44 -3.39
CA VAL A 55 2.07 -14.65 -3.84
C VAL A 55 1.71 -16.13 -3.84
N MET A 56 2.61 -16.97 -4.35
CA MET A 56 2.35 -18.39 -4.58
C MET A 56 3.03 -19.26 -3.52
N MET A 57 2.29 -19.67 -2.50
CA MET A 57 2.79 -20.52 -1.43
C MET A 57 1.81 -21.65 -1.10
N PRO A 58 2.29 -22.81 -0.61
CA PRO A 58 1.44 -23.88 -0.14
C PRO A 58 0.72 -23.50 1.17
N VAL A 59 -0.30 -24.24 1.55
CA VAL A 59 -1.09 -24.11 2.78
C VAL A 59 -1.97 -22.85 2.79
N MET A 60 -1.38 -21.68 2.68
CA MET A 60 -2.06 -20.39 2.52
C MET A 60 -1.20 -19.49 1.65
N ASP A 61 -1.76 -19.10 0.50
CA ASP A 61 -1.13 -18.17 -0.43
C ASP A 61 -1.04 -16.74 0.13
N GLY A 62 -0.17 -15.91 -0.50
CA GLY A 62 0.08 -14.56 -0.03
C GLY A 62 -1.10 -13.62 -0.18
N ILE A 63 -1.96 -13.86 -1.17
CA ILE A 63 -3.16 -13.08 -1.42
C ILE A 63 -4.16 -13.28 -0.30
N THR A 64 -4.46 -14.54 0.02
CA THR A 64 -5.35 -14.92 1.13
C THR A 64 -4.82 -14.44 2.48
N MET A 65 -3.51 -14.55 2.70
CA MET A 65 -2.87 -14.02 3.90
C MET A 65 -3.07 -12.50 4.00
N THR A 66 -2.81 -11.77 2.92
CA THR A 66 -2.88 -10.29 2.92
C THR A 66 -4.31 -9.80 3.12
N ALA A 67 -5.32 -10.48 2.56
CA ALA A 67 -6.72 -10.16 2.82
C ALA A 67 -7.04 -10.21 4.33
N LYS A 68 -6.61 -11.28 5.01
CA LYS A 68 -6.82 -11.44 6.46
C LYS A 68 -5.98 -10.44 7.28
N LEU A 69 -4.76 -10.16 6.85
CA LEU A 69 -3.89 -9.17 7.48
C LEU A 69 -4.56 -7.79 7.47
N ARG A 70 -5.18 -7.41 6.34
CA ARG A 70 -5.82 -6.10 6.16
C ARG A 70 -7.08 -5.88 7.01
N GLU A 71 -7.65 -6.93 7.58
CA GLU A 71 -8.73 -6.78 8.57
C GLU A 71 -8.25 -6.07 9.85
N LYS A 72 -6.95 -6.19 10.19
CA LYS A 72 -6.40 -5.72 11.46
C LYS A 72 -5.22 -4.74 11.33
N TYR A 73 -4.46 -4.78 10.24
CA TYR A 73 -3.17 -4.10 10.12
C TYR A 73 -3.07 -3.27 8.85
N ASP A 74 -2.45 -2.08 8.96
CA ASP A 74 -2.30 -1.09 7.89
C ASP A 74 -0.83 -0.86 7.47
N PHE A 75 0.13 -1.63 8.00
CA PHE A 75 1.52 -1.51 7.59
C PHE A 75 1.74 -1.97 6.13
N PRO A 76 2.79 -1.49 5.44
CA PRO A 76 3.02 -1.79 4.03
C PRO A 76 3.32 -3.27 3.76
N VAL A 77 2.77 -3.77 2.65
CA VAL A 77 2.98 -5.13 2.14
C VAL A 77 3.56 -5.06 0.73
N ILE A 78 4.70 -5.73 0.52
CA ILE A 78 5.35 -5.90 -0.79
C ILE A 78 5.17 -7.36 -1.22
N PHE A 79 4.55 -7.58 -2.38
CA PHE A 79 4.47 -8.91 -2.94
C PHE A 79 5.71 -9.31 -3.74
N LEU A 80 6.13 -10.56 -3.59
CA LEU A 80 7.03 -11.22 -4.52
C LEU A 80 6.18 -12.07 -5.48
N SER A 81 6.35 -11.89 -6.79
CA SER A 81 5.50 -12.53 -7.79
C SER A 81 6.34 -13.08 -8.96
N ALA A 82 5.97 -14.22 -9.52
CA ALA A 82 6.54 -14.71 -10.77
C ALA A 82 6.10 -13.82 -11.95
N LYS A 83 6.97 -13.72 -12.96
CA LYS A 83 6.82 -12.77 -14.10
C LYS A 83 5.60 -13.04 -15.02
N THR A 84 4.93 -14.18 -14.86
CA THR A 84 3.99 -14.73 -15.84
C THR A 84 2.52 -14.42 -15.59
N GLU A 85 2.16 -13.78 -14.48
CA GLU A 85 0.75 -13.64 -14.09
C GLU A 85 0.39 -12.19 -13.82
N GLU A 86 0.08 -11.43 -14.89
CA GLU A 86 -0.51 -10.08 -14.77
C GLU A 86 -1.81 -10.10 -13.92
N VAL A 87 -2.55 -11.21 -13.97
CA VAL A 87 -3.79 -11.39 -13.20
C VAL A 87 -3.51 -11.45 -11.71
N ASP A 88 -2.44 -12.11 -11.27
CA ASP A 88 -2.08 -12.19 -9.84
C ASP A 88 -1.57 -10.86 -9.29
N LYS A 89 -0.89 -10.06 -10.12
CA LYS A 89 -0.50 -8.70 -9.75
C LYS A 89 -1.73 -7.81 -9.51
N ILE A 90 -2.70 -7.88 -10.41
CA ILE A 90 -3.95 -7.11 -10.30
C ILE A 90 -4.77 -7.59 -9.09
N LEU A 91 -4.89 -8.90 -8.87
CA LEU A 91 -5.58 -9.46 -7.71
C LEU A 91 -4.88 -9.11 -6.40
N GLY A 92 -3.56 -9.25 -6.33
CA GLY A 92 -2.78 -8.97 -5.14
C GLY A 92 -2.86 -7.51 -4.69
N LEU A 93 -2.78 -6.59 -5.63
CA LEU A 93 -2.95 -5.17 -5.36
C LEU A 93 -4.39 -4.82 -4.98
N ASN A 94 -5.40 -5.46 -5.59
CA ASN A 94 -6.82 -5.31 -5.22
C ASN A 94 -7.09 -5.69 -3.76
N ILE A 95 -6.31 -6.60 -3.20
CA ILE A 95 -6.47 -7.13 -1.83
C ILE A 95 -5.71 -6.31 -0.79
N GLY A 96 -4.86 -5.36 -1.23
CA GLY A 96 -4.22 -4.39 -0.33
C GLY A 96 -2.71 -4.48 -0.22
N ALA A 97 -2.00 -5.08 -1.20
CA ALA A 97 -0.56 -4.88 -1.31
C ALA A 97 -0.23 -3.44 -1.72
N ASP A 98 0.85 -2.89 -1.19
CA ASP A 98 1.28 -1.50 -1.47
C ASP A 98 2.28 -1.44 -2.62
N ASP A 99 2.96 -2.55 -2.91
CA ASP A 99 3.92 -2.67 -4.00
C ASP A 99 4.16 -4.14 -4.36
N TYR A 100 4.88 -4.40 -5.45
CA TYR A 100 5.29 -5.76 -5.82
C TYR A 100 6.67 -5.77 -6.49
N VAL A 101 7.34 -6.92 -6.39
CA VAL A 101 8.63 -7.21 -7.00
C VAL A 101 8.52 -8.50 -7.81
N THR A 102 8.92 -8.46 -9.07
CA THR A 102 8.88 -9.64 -9.94
C THR A 102 10.12 -10.52 -9.77
N LYS A 103 9.90 -11.81 -9.57
CA LYS A 103 10.99 -12.83 -9.60
C LYS A 103 11.42 -13.10 -11.06
N PRO A 104 12.74 -13.21 -11.35
CA PRO A 104 13.86 -12.98 -10.45
C PRO A 104 14.13 -11.50 -10.22
N PHE A 105 14.46 -11.12 -9.00
CA PHE A 105 14.78 -9.76 -8.58
C PHE A 105 16.22 -9.66 -8.05
N THR A 106 16.75 -8.45 -8.07
CA THR A 106 18.01 -8.17 -7.40
C THR A 106 17.77 -7.76 -5.94
N PRO A 107 18.69 -8.10 -5.00
CA PRO A 107 18.59 -7.62 -3.62
C PRO A 107 18.47 -6.11 -3.52
N MET A 108 19.14 -5.36 -4.40
CA MET A 108 19.07 -3.90 -4.42
C MET A 108 17.70 -3.36 -4.83
N GLU A 109 17.03 -4.01 -5.78
CA GLU A 109 15.67 -3.63 -6.19
C GLU A 109 14.68 -3.80 -5.04
N LEU A 110 14.70 -4.97 -4.39
CA LEU A 110 13.86 -5.23 -3.22
C LEU A 110 14.13 -4.22 -2.12
N MET A 111 15.40 -3.92 -1.86
CA MET A 111 15.82 -2.96 -0.82
C MET A 111 15.32 -1.54 -1.10
N ALA A 112 15.40 -1.08 -2.35
CA ALA A 112 14.91 0.24 -2.73
C ALA A 112 13.41 0.39 -2.40
N ARG A 113 12.62 -0.68 -2.66
CA ARG A 113 11.19 -0.71 -2.35
C ARG A 113 10.92 -0.77 -0.86
N VAL A 114 11.61 -1.63 -0.12
CA VAL A 114 11.53 -1.72 1.35
C VAL A 114 11.80 -0.35 1.99
N ASN A 115 12.92 0.28 1.64
CA ASN A 115 13.27 1.60 2.15
C ASN A 115 12.22 2.66 1.79
N SER A 116 11.69 2.61 0.58
CA SER A 116 10.67 3.55 0.12
C SER A 116 9.36 3.38 0.91
N GLN A 117 8.90 2.14 1.11
CA GLN A 117 7.67 1.85 1.84
C GLN A 117 7.79 2.20 3.34
N LEU A 118 8.87 1.79 4.01
CA LEU A 118 9.11 2.12 5.43
C LEU A 118 9.20 3.63 5.66
N ARG A 119 9.94 4.36 4.83
CA ARG A 119 10.00 5.83 4.92
C ARG A 119 8.62 6.48 4.81
N ARG A 120 7.74 5.96 3.94
CA ARG A 120 6.36 6.45 3.79
C ARG A 120 5.52 6.12 5.01
N TYR A 121 5.64 4.90 5.51
CA TYR A 121 4.91 4.43 6.68
C TYR A 121 5.28 5.22 7.93
N HIS A 122 6.56 5.45 8.19
CA HIS A 122 6.99 6.28 9.32
C HIS A 122 6.46 7.71 9.23
N ARG A 123 6.54 8.35 8.06
CA ARG A 123 5.95 9.68 7.88
C ARG A 123 4.43 9.71 8.12
N PHE A 124 3.76 8.63 7.80
CA PHE A 124 2.34 8.48 8.09
C PHE A 124 2.10 8.36 9.59
N LEU A 125 2.85 7.51 10.29
CA LEU A 125 2.78 7.37 11.76
C LEU A 125 3.16 8.66 12.48
N ASP A 126 4.22 9.36 12.04
CA ASP A 126 4.64 10.64 12.62
C ASP A 126 3.53 11.69 12.53
N ARG A 127 2.78 11.73 11.42
CA ARG A 127 1.64 12.62 11.27
C ARG A 127 0.50 12.27 12.22
N LEU A 128 0.18 10.98 12.39
CA LEU A 128 -0.82 10.54 13.36
C LEU A 128 -0.46 10.91 14.79
N ASN A 129 0.84 10.87 15.14
CA ASN A 129 1.33 11.10 16.50
C ASN A 129 1.60 12.59 16.80
N SER A 130 1.84 13.42 15.79
CA SER A 130 2.35 14.78 15.99
C SER A 130 1.35 15.78 16.54
N GLY A 131 0.05 15.50 16.60
CA GLY A 131 -0.97 16.30 17.31
C GLY A 131 -0.86 17.83 17.15
N GLN A 132 -0.13 18.33 16.14
CA GLN A 132 0.15 19.74 15.96
C GLN A 132 -1.12 20.48 15.53
N LYS A 133 -1.63 21.28 16.44
CA LYS A 133 -2.75 22.20 16.22
C LYS A 133 -2.26 23.46 15.46
N GLU A 134 -1.93 23.30 14.21
CA GLU A 134 -1.97 24.43 13.29
C GLU A 134 -3.12 24.17 12.32
N ASN A 135 -3.95 25.17 12.05
CA ASN A 135 -5.22 25.12 11.29
C ASN A 135 -5.44 23.82 10.52
N PRO A 136 -6.41 23.01 10.91
CA PRO A 136 -6.57 21.68 10.31
C PRO A 136 -6.65 21.83 8.80
N ARG A 137 -5.69 21.26 8.08
CA ARG A 137 -5.71 21.24 6.62
C ARG A 137 -6.73 20.19 6.18
N ILE A 138 -8.00 20.53 6.39
CA ILE A 138 -9.12 19.72 5.95
C ILE A 138 -9.43 20.10 4.51
N HIS A 139 -9.34 19.13 3.63
CA HIS A 139 -9.78 19.25 2.26
C HIS A 139 -11.17 18.60 2.14
N GLN A 140 -12.13 19.36 1.62
CA GLN A 140 -13.51 18.88 1.50
C GLN A 140 -14.02 19.06 0.06
N VAL A 141 -14.64 18.00 -0.45
CA VAL A 141 -15.37 18.02 -1.73
C VAL A 141 -16.66 17.23 -1.56
N GLY A 142 -17.79 17.93 -1.50
CA GLY A 142 -19.08 17.32 -1.18
C GLY A 142 -19.09 16.71 0.23
N GLY A 143 -19.43 15.41 0.31
CA GLY A 143 -19.41 14.65 1.57
C GLY A 143 -18.06 13.99 1.88
N LEU A 144 -17.05 14.17 1.04
CA LEU A 144 -15.71 13.62 1.25
C LEU A 144 -14.82 14.64 1.93
N GLU A 145 -14.29 14.28 3.10
CA GLU A 145 -13.36 15.10 3.89
C GLU A 145 -12.06 14.31 4.10
N VAL A 146 -10.93 14.97 3.91
CA VAL A 146 -9.60 14.42 4.15
C VAL A 146 -8.84 15.38 5.05
N ASN A 147 -8.53 14.94 6.25
CA ASN A 147 -7.70 15.67 7.17
C ASN A 147 -6.23 15.26 6.96
N GLU A 148 -5.44 16.20 6.47
CA GLU A 148 -4.04 15.95 6.16
C GLU A 148 -3.16 15.76 7.39
N GLU A 149 -3.56 16.35 8.53
CA GLU A 149 -2.80 16.32 9.78
C GLU A 149 -3.08 15.05 10.58
N THR A 150 -4.36 14.69 10.72
CA THR A 150 -4.76 13.49 11.48
C THR A 150 -4.81 12.23 10.60
N VAL A 151 -4.61 12.40 9.29
CA VAL A 151 -4.67 11.31 8.29
C VAL A 151 -6.04 10.60 8.27
N GLU A 152 -7.08 11.31 8.70
CA GLU A 152 -8.45 10.81 8.71
C GLU A 152 -9.15 11.09 7.39
N VAL A 153 -9.97 10.15 6.98
CA VAL A 153 -10.86 10.24 5.81
C VAL A 153 -12.29 10.01 6.25
N ILE A 154 -13.17 10.94 5.92
CA ILE A 154 -14.60 10.82 6.15
C ILE A 154 -15.31 10.87 4.80
N ALA A 155 -16.14 9.87 4.50
CA ALA A 155 -16.97 9.83 3.33
C ALA A 155 -18.45 9.75 3.74
N ASP A 156 -19.23 10.75 3.32
CA ASP A 156 -20.65 10.88 3.64
C ASP A 156 -20.96 10.66 5.15
N GLY A 157 -20.11 11.28 6.02
CA GLY A 157 -20.24 11.25 7.48
C GLY A 157 -19.72 9.98 8.15
N LYS A 158 -19.12 9.04 7.40
CA LYS A 158 -18.54 7.81 7.96
C LYS A 158 -17.01 7.86 7.90
N ASN A 159 -16.35 7.48 8.98
CA ASN A 159 -14.90 7.34 9.00
C ASN A 159 -14.47 6.13 8.15
N VAL A 160 -13.50 6.33 7.27
CA VAL A 160 -13.04 5.35 6.28
C VAL A 160 -11.57 5.01 6.55
N LYS A 161 -11.28 3.73 6.77
CA LYS A 161 -9.90 3.26 6.88
C LYS A 161 -9.26 3.14 5.50
N VAL A 162 -8.16 3.85 5.32
CA VAL A 162 -7.35 3.82 4.09
C VAL A 162 -5.91 3.45 4.40
N THR A 163 -5.25 2.75 3.47
CA THR A 163 -3.81 2.48 3.59
C THR A 163 -3.00 3.77 3.34
N PRO A 164 -1.72 3.82 3.74
CA PRO A 164 -0.87 5.00 3.49
C PRO A 164 -0.79 5.42 2.03
N ILE A 165 -0.81 4.47 1.09
CA ILE A 165 -0.79 4.76 -0.34
C ILE A 165 -2.14 5.31 -0.81
N GLU A 166 -3.23 4.69 -0.40
CA GLU A 166 -4.58 5.16 -0.71
C GLU A 166 -4.81 6.59 -0.20
N PHE A 167 -4.39 6.86 1.04
CA PHE A 167 -4.45 8.20 1.61
C PHE A 167 -3.70 9.23 0.74
N LYS A 168 -2.48 8.92 0.29
CA LYS A 168 -1.69 9.83 -0.54
C LYS A 168 -2.30 10.07 -1.91
N ILE A 169 -2.84 9.03 -2.54
CA ILE A 169 -3.56 9.18 -3.80
C ILE A 169 -4.76 10.09 -3.59
N LEU A 170 -5.57 9.82 -2.56
CA LEU A 170 -6.75 10.63 -2.26
C LEU A 170 -6.38 12.09 -1.96
N LEU A 171 -5.35 12.31 -1.15
CA LEU A 171 -4.84 13.62 -0.82
C LEU A 171 -4.33 14.38 -2.06
N LEU A 172 -3.63 13.72 -2.97
CA LEU A 172 -3.20 14.32 -4.24
C LEU A 172 -4.39 14.80 -5.06
N LEU A 173 -5.42 13.97 -5.17
CA LEU A 173 -6.61 14.27 -5.96
C LEU A 173 -7.48 15.36 -5.32
N ILE A 174 -7.73 15.28 -4.00
CA ILE A 174 -8.61 16.22 -3.30
C ILE A 174 -7.99 17.62 -3.14
N ARG A 175 -6.68 17.73 -3.14
CA ARG A 175 -5.99 19.02 -3.20
C ARG A 175 -6.11 19.73 -4.56
N ASN A 176 -6.50 18.99 -5.60
CA ASN A 176 -6.58 19.49 -6.97
C ASN A 176 -7.91 19.08 -7.64
N PRO A 177 -9.07 19.46 -7.09
CA PRO A 177 -10.35 19.01 -7.61
C PRO A 177 -10.55 19.41 -9.07
N GLY A 178 -10.99 18.49 -9.91
CA GLY A 178 -11.21 18.67 -11.34
C GLY A 178 -9.96 18.54 -12.22
N ARG A 179 -8.75 18.54 -11.63
CA ARG A 179 -7.53 18.27 -12.40
C ARG A 179 -7.44 16.77 -12.71
N VAL A 180 -7.14 16.46 -13.97
CA VAL A 180 -6.87 15.10 -14.42
C VAL A 180 -5.39 14.80 -14.20
N PHE A 181 -5.09 13.69 -13.55
CA PHE A 181 -3.73 13.18 -13.34
C PHE A 181 -3.56 11.89 -14.15
N PRO A 182 -2.61 11.83 -15.09
CA PRO A 182 -2.16 10.58 -15.69
C PRO A 182 -1.71 9.58 -14.61
N ALA A 183 -1.87 8.29 -14.89
CA ALA A 183 -1.47 7.25 -13.93
C ALA A 183 0.03 7.33 -13.60
N GLU A 184 0.86 7.66 -14.57
CA GLU A 184 2.29 7.89 -14.40
C GLU A 184 2.55 9.05 -13.43
N GLU A 185 1.87 10.17 -13.57
CA GLU A 185 2.02 11.33 -12.67
C GLU A 185 1.58 10.99 -11.26
N ILE A 186 0.48 10.23 -11.09
CA ILE A 186 0.04 9.76 -9.77
C ILE A 186 1.12 8.88 -9.15
N TYR A 187 1.63 7.91 -9.92
CA TYR A 187 2.68 7.02 -9.46
C TYR A 187 3.90 7.81 -8.99
N GLU A 188 4.47 8.65 -9.84
CA GLU A 188 5.67 9.43 -9.52
C GLU A 188 5.51 10.32 -8.29
N ARG A 189 4.35 10.96 -8.13
CA ARG A 189 4.09 11.84 -6.97
C ARG A 189 3.84 11.07 -5.68
N VAL A 190 3.19 9.92 -5.76
CA VAL A 190 2.79 9.13 -4.58
C VAL A 190 3.93 8.22 -4.13
N TRP A 191 4.58 7.52 -5.06
CA TRP A 191 5.72 6.65 -4.74
C TRP A 191 7.05 7.40 -4.67
N ASN A 192 7.11 8.63 -5.22
CA ASN A 192 8.31 9.45 -5.32
C ASN A 192 9.45 8.74 -6.06
N GLU A 193 9.10 8.01 -7.08
CA GLU A 193 9.94 7.21 -7.95
C GLU A 193 9.47 7.36 -9.39
N ARG A 194 10.34 7.10 -10.36
CA ARG A 194 9.97 7.07 -11.77
C ARG A 194 8.94 5.96 -12.01
N ALA A 195 7.91 6.24 -12.80
CA ALA A 195 6.87 5.28 -13.10
C ALA A 195 7.45 4.06 -13.84
N ILE A 196 7.39 2.89 -13.19
CA ILE A 196 7.83 1.61 -13.77
C ILE A 196 6.60 0.81 -14.18
N ASN A 197 5.55 0.83 -13.36
CA ASN A 197 4.29 0.16 -13.63
C ASN A 197 3.12 0.96 -13.04
N THR A 198 2.22 1.40 -13.92
CA THR A 198 1.07 2.23 -13.57
C THR A 198 -0.18 1.44 -13.19
N ASP A 199 -0.19 0.12 -13.39
CA ASP A 199 -1.33 -0.76 -13.04
C ASP A 199 -1.61 -0.71 -11.54
N THR A 200 -0.56 -0.53 -10.73
CA THR A 200 -0.66 -0.33 -9.27
C THR A 200 -1.60 0.83 -8.92
N VAL A 201 -1.55 1.93 -9.68
CA VAL A 201 -2.44 3.10 -9.46
C VAL A 201 -3.89 2.72 -9.67
N MET A 202 -4.19 2.00 -10.76
CA MET A 202 -5.55 1.58 -11.10
C MET A 202 -6.18 0.75 -9.97
N VAL A 203 -5.39 -0.11 -9.37
CA VAL A 203 -5.82 -0.96 -8.27
C VAL A 203 -6.13 -0.16 -7.01
N HIS A 204 -5.23 0.73 -6.59
CA HIS A 204 -5.49 1.58 -5.43
C HIS A 204 -6.68 2.53 -5.65
N ILE A 205 -6.89 3.02 -6.86
CA ILE A 205 -8.10 3.79 -7.23
C ILE A 205 -9.36 2.94 -7.06
N ARG A 206 -9.33 1.67 -7.49
CA ARG A 206 -10.46 0.76 -7.31
C ARG A 206 -10.74 0.52 -5.83
N ASN A 207 -9.71 0.20 -5.03
CA ASN A 207 -9.85 0.00 -3.59
C ASN A 207 -10.38 1.24 -2.88
N LEU A 208 -9.89 2.43 -3.27
CA LEU A 208 -10.43 3.69 -2.76
C LEU A 208 -11.91 3.83 -3.07
N ARG A 209 -12.34 3.56 -4.32
CA ARG A 209 -13.76 3.61 -4.68
C ARG A 209 -14.61 2.67 -3.85
N GLU A 210 -14.15 1.44 -3.62
CA GLU A 210 -14.85 0.47 -2.76
C GLU A 210 -15.04 0.98 -1.33
N LYS A 211 -14.17 1.87 -0.86
CA LYS A 211 -14.19 2.42 0.50
C LYS A 211 -14.97 3.74 0.62
N ILE A 212 -14.90 4.61 -0.38
CA ILE A 212 -15.45 5.98 -0.28
C ILE A 212 -16.70 6.22 -1.13
N GLU A 213 -16.98 5.37 -2.12
CA GLU A 213 -18.12 5.54 -3.02
C GLU A 213 -19.33 4.70 -2.57
N VAL A 214 -20.53 5.20 -2.78
CA VAL A 214 -21.75 4.43 -2.55
C VAL A 214 -21.90 3.32 -3.61
N ASP A 215 -21.57 3.64 -4.86
CA ASP A 215 -21.46 2.68 -5.95
C ASP A 215 -20.08 2.82 -6.63
N PRO A 216 -19.15 1.87 -6.40
CA PRO A 216 -17.84 1.89 -7.04
C PRO A 216 -17.85 1.84 -8.57
N LYS A 217 -18.93 1.34 -9.18
CA LYS A 217 -19.11 1.26 -10.64
C LYS A 217 -19.60 2.58 -11.24
N ASP A 218 -20.38 3.35 -10.48
CA ASP A 218 -20.78 4.72 -10.82
C ASP A 218 -20.25 5.71 -9.74
N PRO A 219 -18.93 5.93 -9.69
CA PRO A 219 -18.30 6.68 -8.63
C PRO A 219 -18.72 8.15 -8.65
N LYS A 220 -19.02 8.72 -7.49
CA LYS A 220 -19.34 10.12 -7.29
C LYS A 220 -18.09 11.00 -7.23
N TYR A 221 -17.06 10.53 -6.54
CA TYR A 221 -15.86 11.32 -6.23
C TYR A 221 -14.73 11.09 -7.22
N ILE A 222 -14.23 9.86 -7.38
CA ILE A 222 -13.07 9.59 -8.23
C ILE A 222 -13.54 9.16 -9.62
N LYS A 223 -13.41 10.03 -10.61
CA LYS A 223 -13.77 9.76 -12.01
C LYS A 223 -12.56 9.34 -12.84
N VAL A 224 -12.78 8.41 -13.78
CA VAL A 224 -11.82 8.10 -14.83
C VAL A 224 -12.05 9.03 -16.02
N VAL A 225 -10.96 9.53 -16.59
CA VAL A 225 -10.95 10.20 -17.89
C VAL A 225 -10.27 9.27 -18.87
N TRP A 226 -11.07 8.62 -19.70
CA TRP A 226 -10.63 7.56 -20.60
C TRP A 226 -9.44 8.00 -21.47
N GLY A 227 -8.40 7.17 -21.50
CA GLY A 227 -7.18 7.43 -22.24
C GLY A 227 -6.27 8.52 -21.64
N VAL A 228 -6.63 9.13 -20.49
CA VAL A 228 -5.88 10.21 -19.86
C VAL A 228 -5.47 9.87 -18.42
N GLY A 229 -6.41 9.52 -17.54
CA GLY A 229 -6.10 9.26 -16.13
C GLY A 229 -7.30 9.44 -15.21
N TYR A 230 -7.04 9.94 -14.00
CA TYR A 230 -8.02 10.05 -12.92
C TYR A 230 -8.14 11.48 -12.40
N LYS A 231 -9.33 11.86 -11.92
CA LYS A 231 -9.58 13.13 -11.25
C LYS A 231 -10.53 12.94 -10.08
N LEU A 232 -10.48 13.85 -9.11
CA LEU A 232 -11.57 14.04 -8.18
C LEU A 232 -12.55 15.06 -8.79
N GLU A 233 -13.85 14.69 -8.86
CA GLU A 233 -14.85 15.58 -9.46
C GLU A 233 -15.08 16.81 -8.57
N LYS A 234 -15.23 17.99 -9.19
CA LYS A 234 -15.71 19.19 -8.48
C LYS A 234 -17.20 19.03 -8.18
N GLN A 235 -17.57 19.18 -6.95
CA GLN A 235 -18.99 19.24 -6.55
C GLN A 235 -19.39 20.68 -6.24
#